data_2a66adac8e4192e9f448a3e8a36c3690
#
_entry.id   2a66adac8e4192e9f448a3e8a36c3690
#
_cell.length_a   1.000
_cell.length_b   1.000
_cell.length_c   1.000
_cell.angle_alpha   90.00
_cell.angle_beta   90.00
_cell.angle_gamma   90.00
#
_symmetry.space_group_name_H-M   'P 1'
#
loop_
_entity.id
_entity.type
_entity.pdbx_description
1 polymer ?
#
loop_
_entity_poly.entity_id
_entity_poly.type
_entity_poly.pdbx_seq_one_letter_code
_entity_poly.pdbx_strand_id
1 'polypeptide(L)'
;MNITNYYVEDKSKLISNKDSYIVGKKFRITVLSHRLVRIEYSEKGLFEDRPTSLIINRSFPKIDYFITESDSMIEINTGVFTLTYVKDSPIKSGILSSNIKAVINGTKKEWQINNPEVRNLRGINYSIDSVKDKIVLDKGLYSLDGFCLLDDSRSLV
;
A
#
# COMPACT_ATOMS: atom_id res chain seq x y z
N MET A 1 -17.87 -24.22 23.76
CA MET A 1 -16.80 -23.21 23.58
C MET A 1 -17.36 -22.16 22.64
N ASN A 2 -17.53 -20.92 23.09
CA ASN A 2 -18.19 -19.90 22.27
C ASN A 2 -17.13 -19.24 21.35
N ILE A 3 -17.16 -19.58 20.07
CA ILE A 3 -16.18 -19.15 19.05
C ILE A 3 -16.22 -17.62 18.84
N THR A 4 -17.31 -16.97 19.20
CA THR A 4 -17.51 -15.51 19.08
C THR A 4 -16.47 -14.68 19.85
N ASN A 5 -15.85 -15.22 20.88
CA ASN A 5 -14.83 -14.49 21.67
C ASN A 5 -13.47 -14.39 21.00
N TYR A 6 -13.21 -15.11 19.91
CA TYR A 6 -11.94 -15.07 19.18
C TYR A 6 -11.90 -14.02 18.06
N TYR A 7 -13.07 -13.45 17.71
CA TYR A 7 -13.22 -12.45 16.65
C TYR A 7 -13.85 -11.15 17.16
N VAL A 8 -13.45 -10.71 18.35
CA VAL A 8 -13.83 -9.37 18.79
C VAL A 8 -12.96 -8.39 18.01
N GLU A 9 -13.56 -7.82 16.99
CA GLU A 9 -12.95 -6.77 16.19
C GLU A 9 -12.69 -5.55 17.07
N ASP A 10 -11.42 -5.21 17.28
CA ASP A 10 -11.06 -3.99 17.99
C ASP A 10 -11.31 -2.80 17.05
N LYS A 11 -12.50 -2.21 17.19
CA LYS A 11 -12.95 -1.10 16.34
C LYS A 11 -12.00 0.09 16.35
N SER A 12 -11.17 0.26 17.39
CA SER A 12 -10.17 1.33 17.47
C SER A 12 -9.05 1.17 16.44
N LYS A 13 -8.85 -0.05 15.91
CA LYS A 13 -7.80 -0.36 14.94
C LYS A 13 -8.27 -0.31 13.48
N LEU A 14 -9.55 -0.13 13.24
CA LEU A 14 -10.12 -0.20 11.90
C LEU A 14 -9.85 1.04 11.05
N ILE A 15 -9.69 2.20 11.68
CA ILE A 15 -9.56 3.48 11.00
C ILE A 15 -8.19 4.09 11.29
N SER A 16 -7.55 4.60 10.25
CA SER A 16 -6.27 5.29 10.38
C SER A 16 -6.42 6.64 11.11
N ASN A 17 -5.36 7.06 11.79
CA ASN A 17 -5.31 8.39 12.39
C ASN A 17 -5.44 9.45 11.30
N LYS A 18 -6.39 10.37 11.46
CA LYS A 18 -6.64 11.46 10.50
C LYS A 18 -5.45 12.40 10.32
N ASP A 19 -4.62 12.56 11.33
CA ASP A 19 -3.39 13.36 11.25
C ASP A 19 -2.31 12.74 10.34
N SER A 20 -2.50 11.48 9.94
CA SER A 20 -1.63 10.79 8.98
C SER A 20 -2.10 10.92 7.53
N TYR A 21 -3.21 11.64 7.29
CA TYR A 21 -3.78 11.81 5.95
C TYR A 21 -3.20 13.02 5.24
N ILE A 22 -2.85 12.84 3.98
CA ILE A 22 -2.53 13.87 3.01
C ILE A 22 -3.57 13.73 1.91
N VAL A 23 -4.47 14.70 1.80
CA VAL A 23 -5.66 14.60 0.95
C VAL A 23 -5.61 15.66 -0.14
N GLY A 24 -5.68 15.24 -1.39
CA GLY A 24 -5.90 16.11 -2.55
C GLY A 24 -7.32 15.95 -3.10
N LYS A 25 -7.53 16.47 -4.31
CA LYS A 25 -8.86 16.44 -4.94
C LYS A 25 -9.30 15.02 -5.31
N LYS A 26 -8.37 14.20 -5.84
CA LYS A 26 -8.65 12.85 -6.32
C LYS A 26 -7.75 11.79 -5.68
N PHE A 27 -6.93 12.17 -4.71
CA PHE A 27 -6.03 11.23 -4.04
C PHE A 27 -6.05 11.39 -2.53
N ARG A 28 -5.72 10.33 -1.84
CA ARG A 28 -5.37 10.32 -0.43
C ARG A 28 -4.13 9.45 -0.22
N ILE A 29 -3.15 9.99 0.47
CA ILE A 29 -1.99 9.26 0.93
C ILE A 29 -2.06 9.21 2.45
N THR A 30 -1.95 8.01 3.02
CA THR A 30 -1.92 7.79 4.47
C THR A 30 -0.55 7.26 4.85
N VAL A 31 0.19 8.02 5.64
CA VAL A 31 1.49 7.60 6.16
C VAL A 31 1.28 6.79 7.43
N LEU A 32 1.32 5.47 7.31
CA LEU A 32 1.02 4.55 8.41
C LEU A 32 2.25 4.28 9.30
N SER A 33 3.43 4.21 8.70
CA SER A 33 4.70 4.07 9.42
C SER A 33 5.85 4.58 8.56
N HIS A 34 7.06 4.61 9.10
CA HIS A 34 8.27 4.94 8.32
C HIS A 34 8.50 4.00 7.12
N ARG A 35 7.84 2.83 7.11
CA ARG A 35 8.00 1.78 6.08
C ARG A 35 6.71 1.43 5.35
N LEU A 36 5.59 2.07 5.68
CA LEU A 36 4.29 1.73 5.13
C LEU A 36 3.47 2.97 4.82
N VAL A 37 3.08 3.10 3.57
CA VAL A 37 2.11 4.10 3.11
C VAL A 37 0.98 3.44 2.36
N ARG A 38 -0.22 3.96 2.52
CA ARG A 38 -1.38 3.62 1.72
C ARG A 38 -1.65 4.76 0.76
N ILE A 39 -1.89 4.43 -0.51
CA ILE A 39 -2.18 5.40 -1.55
C ILE A 39 -3.51 5.04 -2.18
N GLU A 40 -4.38 6.00 -2.30
CA GLU A 40 -5.72 5.85 -2.84
C GLU A 40 -5.94 6.90 -3.94
N TYR A 41 -6.62 6.48 -4.99
CA TYR A 41 -7.10 7.38 -6.02
C TYR A 41 -8.59 7.18 -6.21
N SER A 42 -9.33 8.28 -6.29
CA SER A 42 -10.77 8.28 -6.54
C SER A 42 -11.14 9.43 -7.47
N GLU A 43 -11.72 9.12 -8.61
CA GLU A 43 -12.19 10.14 -9.56
C GLU A 43 -13.17 11.13 -8.93
N LYS A 44 -13.95 10.66 -7.95
CA LYS A 44 -14.95 11.43 -7.24
C LYS A 44 -14.45 12.03 -5.92
N GLY A 45 -13.19 11.77 -5.53
CA GLY A 45 -12.66 12.21 -4.23
C GLY A 45 -13.27 11.50 -3.02
N LEU A 46 -13.88 10.34 -3.22
CA LEU A 46 -14.46 9.52 -2.15
C LEU A 46 -13.49 8.39 -1.83
N PHE A 47 -13.10 8.28 -0.57
CA PHE A 47 -12.12 7.31 -0.09
C PHE A 47 -12.73 6.36 0.92
N GLU A 48 -12.26 5.11 0.94
CA GLU A 48 -12.79 4.06 1.80
C GLU A 48 -12.04 4.04 3.15
N ASP A 49 -12.77 4.30 4.23
CA ASP A 49 -12.22 4.27 5.59
C ASP A 49 -12.43 2.93 6.30
N ARG A 50 -13.39 2.14 5.82
CA ARG A 50 -13.67 0.82 6.40
C ARG A 50 -12.51 -0.14 6.14
N PRO A 51 -12.29 -1.13 7.03
CA PRO A 51 -11.34 -2.18 6.80
C PRO A 51 -11.75 -3.02 5.58
N THR A 52 -10.79 -3.64 4.96
CA THR A 52 -11.03 -4.63 3.91
C THR A 52 -10.74 -6.03 4.42
N SER A 53 -11.20 -7.04 3.72
CA SER A 53 -10.87 -8.44 4.05
C SER A 53 -9.36 -8.72 4.07
N LEU A 54 -8.57 -7.90 3.37
CA LEU A 54 -7.12 -8.02 3.29
C LEU A 54 -6.40 -7.17 4.35
N ILE A 55 -6.92 -5.96 4.64
CA ILE A 55 -6.29 -4.99 5.56
C ILE A 55 -7.29 -4.60 6.66
N ILE A 56 -7.21 -5.28 7.78
CA ILE A 56 -8.11 -5.07 8.92
C ILE A 56 -7.55 -4.06 9.93
N ASN A 57 -6.23 -3.97 10.10
CA ASN A 57 -5.61 -3.00 11.02
C ASN A 57 -5.09 -1.80 10.24
N ARG A 58 -5.63 -0.62 10.52
CA ARG A 58 -5.26 0.65 9.90
C ARG A 58 -4.83 1.72 10.91
N SER A 59 -4.93 1.43 12.20
CA SER A 59 -4.53 2.35 13.26
C SER A 59 -3.06 2.16 13.60
N PHE A 60 -2.26 3.16 13.27
CA PHE A 60 -0.84 3.22 13.56
C PHE A 60 -0.54 4.48 14.35
N PRO A 61 0.47 4.48 15.23
CA PRO A 61 0.95 5.68 15.87
C PRO A 61 1.40 6.70 14.81
N LYS A 62 1.10 7.98 15.06
CA LYS A 62 1.63 9.05 14.21
C LYS A 62 3.15 9.04 14.24
N ILE A 63 3.74 9.22 13.08
CA ILE A 63 5.19 9.36 12.89
C ILE A 63 5.50 10.73 12.31
N ASP A 64 6.74 11.16 12.47
CA ASP A 64 7.26 12.36 11.82
C ASP A 64 7.74 12.02 10.40
N TYR A 65 7.40 12.88 9.47
CA TYR A 65 7.85 12.82 8.07
C TYR A 65 7.87 14.21 7.45
N PHE A 66 8.61 14.38 6.38
CA PHE A 66 8.71 15.64 5.66
C PHE A 66 7.88 15.59 4.38
N ILE A 67 7.21 16.68 4.09
CA ILE A 67 6.45 16.88 2.85
C ILE A 67 7.07 18.05 2.08
N THR A 68 7.33 17.82 0.80
CA THR A 68 7.62 18.87 -0.17
C THR A 68 6.54 18.85 -1.23
N GLU A 69 5.90 19.98 -1.47
CA GLU A 69 4.73 20.06 -2.33
C GLU A 69 4.91 21.16 -3.36
N SER A 70 4.54 20.84 -4.61
CA SER A 70 4.38 21.79 -5.72
C SER A 70 2.95 21.72 -6.26
N ASP A 71 2.63 22.52 -7.26
CA ASP A 71 1.32 22.53 -7.89
C ASP A 71 0.93 21.14 -8.45
N SER A 72 1.88 20.40 -9.02
CA SER A 72 1.66 19.15 -9.72
C SER A 72 2.15 17.91 -8.99
N MET A 73 3.01 18.05 -7.99
CA MET A 73 3.68 16.93 -7.35
C MET A 73 3.68 17.05 -5.83
N ILE A 74 3.70 15.90 -5.17
CA ILE A 74 3.96 15.78 -3.75
C ILE A 74 5.07 14.77 -3.52
N GLU A 75 6.00 15.12 -2.64
CA GLU A 75 7.06 14.25 -2.17
C GLU A 75 6.94 14.07 -0.67
N ILE A 76 7.01 12.83 -0.21
CA ILE A 76 6.91 12.44 1.19
C ILE A 76 8.18 11.67 1.56
N ASN A 77 8.95 12.21 2.49
CA ASN A 77 10.16 11.58 3.01
C ASN A 77 9.92 11.10 4.44
N THR A 78 9.91 9.78 4.63
CA THR A 78 9.72 9.13 5.93
C THR A 78 11.03 8.87 6.68
N GLY A 79 12.17 9.25 6.09
CA GLY A 79 13.50 8.88 6.57
C GLY A 79 13.98 7.51 6.05
N VAL A 80 13.07 6.57 5.81
CA VAL A 80 13.39 5.24 5.25
C VAL A 80 13.26 5.22 3.74
N PHE A 81 12.26 5.89 3.21
CA PHE A 81 12.07 6.05 1.77
C PHE A 81 11.48 7.43 1.45
N THR A 82 11.63 7.82 0.20
CA THR A 82 11.02 9.02 -0.38
C THR A 82 10.02 8.59 -1.44
N LEU A 83 8.75 8.93 -1.22
CA LEU A 83 7.66 8.71 -2.16
C LEU A 83 7.39 9.98 -2.95
N THR A 84 7.35 9.90 -4.27
CA THR A 84 6.93 11.01 -5.15
C THR A 84 5.68 10.61 -5.90
N TYR A 85 4.69 11.48 -5.93
CA TYR A 85 3.42 11.25 -6.59
C TYR A 85 2.97 12.48 -7.38
N VAL A 86 2.53 12.27 -8.61
CA VAL A 86 1.89 13.32 -9.43
C VAL A 86 0.44 13.44 -8.97
N LYS A 87 0.08 14.60 -8.44
CA LYS A 87 -1.22 14.85 -7.84
C LYS A 87 -2.36 14.55 -8.79
N ASP A 88 -3.44 14.03 -8.24
CA ASP A 88 -4.69 13.72 -8.93
C ASP A 88 -4.54 12.80 -10.14
N SER A 89 -3.41 12.10 -10.28
CA SER A 89 -3.18 11.16 -11.37
C SER A 89 -3.64 9.74 -11.00
N PRO A 90 -4.25 9.00 -11.93
CA PRO A 90 -4.69 7.63 -11.67
C PRO A 90 -3.53 6.70 -11.31
N ILE A 91 -3.75 5.85 -10.30
CA ILE A 91 -2.82 4.80 -9.93
C ILE A 91 -3.13 3.58 -10.81
N LYS A 92 -2.47 3.47 -11.96
CA LYS A 92 -2.66 2.34 -12.89
C LYS A 92 -1.35 1.64 -13.12
N SER A 93 -1.33 0.32 -12.92
CA SER A 93 -0.26 -0.53 -13.40
C SER A 93 -0.33 -0.62 -14.93
N GLY A 94 0.78 -0.43 -15.62
CA GLY A 94 0.93 -0.88 -16.99
C GLY A 94 1.02 0.17 -18.11
N ILE A 95 1.00 1.47 -17.87
CA ILE A 95 1.19 2.47 -18.92
C ILE A 95 2.13 3.57 -18.44
N LEU A 96 3.25 3.75 -19.14
CA LEU A 96 4.12 4.92 -19.35
C LEU A 96 4.14 6.10 -18.32
N SER A 97 3.40 6.06 -17.25
CA SER A 97 3.37 7.13 -16.27
C SER A 97 4.15 6.73 -15.02
N SER A 98 5.34 7.25 -14.90
CA SER A 98 6.09 7.34 -13.64
C SER A 98 5.42 8.32 -12.66
N ASN A 99 4.08 8.28 -12.59
CA ASN A 99 3.31 9.19 -11.76
C ASN A 99 3.40 8.88 -10.26
N ILE A 100 3.95 7.72 -9.94
CA ILE A 100 4.27 7.34 -8.57
C ILE A 100 5.57 6.55 -8.54
N LYS A 101 6.51 6.98 -7.72
CA LYS A 101 7.78 6.30 -7.50
C LYS A 101 8.20 6.39 -6.05
N ALA A 102 8.98 5.44 -5.59
CA ALA A 102 9.62 5.50 -4.28
C ALA A 102 11.10 5.14 -4.40
N VAL A 103 11.93 5.87 -3.69
CA VAL A 103 13.36 5.62 -3.56
C VAL A 103 13.63 5.19 -2.14
N ILE A 104 14.18 3.99 -1.96
CA ILE A 104 14.55 3.48 -0.63
C ILE A 104 15.88 4.12 -0.24
N ASN A 105 15.83 4.94 0.82
CA ASN A 105 16.99 5.66 1.33
C ASN A 105 18.09 4.67 1.75
N GLY A 106 19.34 5.02 1.42
CA GLY A 106 20.51 4.21 1.73
C GLY A 106 20.84 3.10 0.74
N THR A 107 19.87 2.58 -0.03
CA THR A 107 20.12 1.51 -1.03
C THR A 107 20.12 2.02 -2.46
N LYS A 108 19.66 3.25 -2.71
CA LYS A 108 19.40 3.84 -4.02
C LYS A 108 18.47 2.98 -4.91
N LYS A 109 17.71 2.07 -4.31
CA LYS A 109 16.72 1.29 -5.03
C LYS A 109 15.51 2.15 -5.31
N GLU A 110 15.12 2.21 -6.56
CA GLU A 110 13.93 2.91 -7.01
C GLU A 110 12.84 1.90 -7.35
N TRP A 111 11.64 2.16 -6.86
CA TRP A 111 10.43 1.47 -7.24
C TRP A 111 9.53 2.42 -8.03
N GLN A 112 8.90 1.92 -9.07
CA GLN A 112 7.88 2.60 -9.85
C GLN A 112 6.69 1.67 -10.08
N ILE A 113 5.49 2.22 -10.17
CA ILE A 113 4.29 1.40 -10.29
C ILE A 113 4.24 0.53 -11.55
N ASN A 114 4.89 0.95 -12.62
CA ASN A 114 5.00 0.16 -13.87
C ASN A 114 6.16 -0.81 -13.87
N ASN A 115 7.05 -0.74 -12.90
CA ASN A 115 8.19 -1.63 -12.84
C ASN A 115 7.79 -2.88 -12.04
N PRO A 116 7.69 -4.05 -12.66
CA PRO A 116 7.31 -5.25 -11.95
C PRO A 116 8.37 -5.58 -10.88
N GLU A 117 7.90 -6.02 -9.73
CA GLU A 117 8.77 -6.58 -8.68
C GLU A 117 9.44 -7.86 -9.21
N VAL A 118 10.64 -7.71 -9.75
CA VAL A 118 11.31 -8.80 -10.48
C VAL A 118 11.70 -9.92 -9.52
N ARG A 119 12.05 -9.58 -8.28
CA ARG A 119 12.51 -10.55 -7.28
C ARG A 119 11.48 -10.81 -6.18
N ASN A 120 10.18 -10.75 -6.52
CA ASN A 120 9.12 -11.18 -5.62
C ASN A 120 9.22 -12.69 -5.39
N LEU A 121 9.20 -13.12 -4.13
CA LEU A 121 9.36 -14.52 -3.75
C LEU A 121 8.13 -15.37 -4.06
N ARG A 122 7.02 -14.72 -4.42
CA ARG A 122 5.76 -15.37 -4.78
C ARG A 122 5.21 -16.24 -3.66
N GLY A 123 4.10 -16.92 -3.90
CA GLY A 123 3.49 -17.84 -2.94
C GLY A 123 2.13 -18.32 -3.39
N ILE A 124 1.56 -19.18 -2.56
CA ILE A 124 0.19 -19.66 -2.68
C ILE A 124 -0.45 -19.61 -1.29
N ASN A 125 -1.77 -19.55 -1.25
CA ASN A 125 -2.57 -19.51 -0.02
C ASN A 125 -3.42 -20.78 0.18
N TYR A 126 -3.14 -21.83 -0.56
CA TYR A 126 -3.84 -23.13 -0.49
C TYR A 126 -2.84 -24.29 -0.46
N SER A 127 -3.31 -25.48 0.00
CA SER A 127 -2.50 -26.70 0.00
C SER A 127 -2.26 -27.19 -1.43
N ILE A 128 -1.06 -27.71 -1.66
CA ILE A 128 -0.64 -28.29 -2.95
C ILE A 128 -0.53 -29.81 -2.89
N ASP A 129 -0.92 -30.44 -1.79
CA ASP A 129 -0.70 -31.88 -1.53
C ASP A 129 -1.29 -32.81 -2.59
N SER A 130 -2.33 -32.40 -3.30
CA SER A 130 -3.00 -33.20 -4.32
C SER A 130 -2.79 -32.67 -5.74
N VAL A 131 -1.93 -31.68 -5.94
CA VAL A 131 -1.73 -31.07 -7.25
C VAL A 131 -0.69 -31.88 -8.03
N LYS A 132 -1.10 -32.38 -9.20
CA LYS A 132 -0.24 -33.16 -10.11
C LYS A 132 0.41 -32.31 -11.20
N ASP A 133 -0.11 -31.11 -11.42
CA ASP A 133 0.30 -30.25 -12.51
C ASP A 133 1.18 -29.07 -12.03
N LYS A 134 1.73 -28.35 -12.98
CA LYS A 134 2.52 -27.13 -12.73
C LYS A 134 1.63 -26.05 -12.12
N ILE A 135 2.05 -25.50 -10.99
CA ILE A 135 1.38 -24.40 -10.32
C ILE A 135 2.03 -23.08 -10.68
N VAL A 136 1.21 -22.09 -10.99
CA VAL A 136 1.64 -20.69 -11.14
C VAL A 136 1.52 -20.02 -9.78
N LEU A 137 2.63 -19.58 -9.23
CA LEU A 137 2.65 -18.88 -7.95
C LEU A 137 2.22 -17.42 -8.13
N ASP A 138 1.34 -16.96 -7.26
CA ASP A 138 0.94 -15.56 -7.19
C ASP A 138 2.03 -14.65 -6.60
N LYS A 139 1.86 -13.33 -6.72
CA LYS A 139 2.73 -12.39 -6.03
C LYS A 139 2.51 -12.50 -4.53
N GLY A 140 3.60 -12.69 -3.79
CA GLY A 140 3.61 -12.70 -2.34
C GLY A 140 3.97 -11.33 -1.74
N LEU A 141 3.91 -11.24 -0.42
CA LEU A 141 4.28 -10.02 0.33
C LEU A 141 5.80 -9.83 0.47
N TYR A 142 6.60 -10.85 0.11
CA TYR A 142 8.05 -10.80 0.28
C TYR A 142 8.76 -10.63 -1.05
N SER A 143 9.75 -9.74 -1.05
CA SER A 143 10.62 -9.47 -2.19
C SER A 143 12.07 -9.34 -1.71
N LEU A 144 13.00 -9.87 -2.50
CA LEU A 144 14.44 -9.64 -2.31
C LEU A 144 14.84 -8.18 -2.61
N ASP A 145 13.94 -7.39 -3.17
CA ASP A 145 14.17 -5.97 -3.43
C ASP A 145 13.91 -5.08 -2.20
N GLY A 146 13.36 -5.66 -1.12
CA GLY A 146 13.13 -4.98 0.15
C GLY A 146 11.87 -4.13 0.19
N PHE A 147 10.99 -4.24 -0.80
CA PHE A 147 9.67 -3.60 -0.84
C PHE A 147 8.64 -4.50 -1.52
N CYS A 148 7.39 -4.26 -1.29
CA CYS A 148 6.27 -4.87 -2.03
C CYS A 148 5.14 -3.86 -2.23
N LEU A 149 4.32 -4.12 -3.23
CA LEU A 149 3.05 -3.44 -3.47
C LEU A 149 1.92 -4.42 -3.21
N LEU A 150 1.01 -4.05 -2.34
CA LEU A 150 -0.23 -4.78 -2.09
C LEU A 150 -1.39 -4.01 -2.74
N ASP A 151 -2.04 -4.63 -3.71
CA ASP A 151 -3.24 -4.08 -4.34
C ASP A 151 -4.49 -4.54 -3.59
N ASP A 152 -5.05 -3.62 -2.80
CA ASP A 152 -6.26 -3.83 -1.99
C ASP A 152 -7.54 -3.30 -2.68
N SER A 153 -7.43 -2.85 -3.94
CA SER A 153 -8.52 -2.16 -4.65
C SER A 153 -9.74 -3.04 -4.95
N ARG A 154 -9.59 -4.37 -4.86
CA ARG A 154 -10.64 -5.36 -5.15
C ARG A 154 -11.06 -6.17 -3.93
N SER A 155 -10.52 -5.87 -2.76
CA SER A 155 -10.87 -6.57 -1.52
C SER A 155 -12.28 -6.20 -1.06
N LEU A 156 -12.95 -7.16 -0.45
CA LEU A 156 -14.27 -6.93 0.16
C LEU A 156 -14.15 -6.00 1.36
N VAL A 157 -15.16 -5.15 1.54
CA VAL A 157 -15.30 -4.18 2.62
C VAL A 157 -16.41 -4.60 3.57
#